data_9f2272c87d26de47c54bee38c5a34eb8
#
_entry.id   9f2272c87d26de47c54bee38c5a34eb8
#
_cell.length_a   1.000
_cell.length_b   1.000
_cell.length_c   1.000
_cell.angle_alpha   90.00
_cell.angle_beta   90.00
_cell.angle_gamma   90.00
#
_symmetry.space_group_name_H-M   'P 1'
#
loop_
_entity.id
_entity.type
_entity.pdbx_description
1 polymer ?
#
loop_
_entity_poly.entity_id
_entity_poly.type
_entity_poly.pdbx_seq_one_letter_code
_entity_poly.pdbx_strand_id
1 'polypeptide(L)'
;CQDFTLLFGMSMTFKRDIEQYRQGDLGDVICSDPEFPFIVECKRYAKGNGPQPAWIRQAQKAADQAKKHWAVVYQYDRKPVRVAVSLAALADAMGNEDFHKETIWESDLEGFAEIVREIMARVNEKRQLEKIYDRTIGV
;
A
#
# COMPACT_ATOMS: atom_id res chain seq x y z
N CYS A 1 -9.32 3.51 -8.98
CA CYS A 1 -8.71 4.49 -8.05
C CYS A 1 -9.72 5.11 -7.11
N GLN A 2 -10.93 5.46 -7.61
CA GLN A 2 -12.00 5.97 -6.75
C GLN A 2 -12.42 4.97 -5.68
N ASP A 3 -12.39 3.69 -5.99
CA ASP A 3 -12.75 2.62 -5.07
C ASP A 3 -11.83 2.58 -3.86
N PHE A 4 -10.54 2.87 -4.04
CA PHE A 4 -9.60 2.95 -2.92
C PHE A 4 -9.91 4.11 -1.98
N THR A 5 -10.30 5.27 -2.52
CA THR A 5 -10.66 6.43 -1.69
C THR A 5 -11.86 6.13 -0.79
N LEU A 6 -12.88 5.49 -1.34
CA LEU A 6 -14.06 5.09 -0.57
C LEU A 6 -13.73 3.99 0.43
N LEU A 7 -12.96 3.01 0.00
CA LEU A 7 -12.64 1.83 0.81
C LEU A 7 -11.83 2.19 2.06
N PHE A 8 -10.86 3.08 1.93
CA PHE A 8 -10.01 3.46 3.06
C PHE A 8 -10.67 4.46 3.99
N GLY A 9 -11.74 5.11 3.56
CA GLY A 9 -12.46 6.08 4.40
C GLY A 9 -11.62 7.27 4.86
N MET A 10 -10.60 7.61 4.09
CA MET A 10 -9.64 8.66 4.42
C MET A 10 -9.68 9.77 3.39
N SER A 11 -9.25 10.96 3.79
CA SER A 11 -9.19 12.13 2.90
C SER A 11 -7.95 12.05 2.00
N MET A 12 -7.88 11.02 1.19
CA MET A 12 -6.80 10.79 0.23
C MET A 12 -7.38 10.56 -1.16
N THR A 13 -6.67 11.03 -2.17
CA THR A 13 -7.03 10.84 -3.57
C THR A 13 -6.05 9.87 -4.21
N PHE A 14 -6.58 8.93 -4.97
CA PHE A 14 -5.79 7.95 -5.70
C PHE A 14 -6.00 8.12 -7.19
N LYS A 15 -4.93 7.97 -7.95
CA LYS A 15 -5.02 7.98 -9.42
C LYS A 15 -4.08 6.92 -9.99
N ARG A 16 -4.42 6.44 -11.17
CA ARG A 16 -3.55 5.54 -11.91
C ARG A 16 -2.35 6.33 -12.46
N ASP A 17 -1.17 5.78 -12.30
CA ASP A 17 0.04 6.35 -12.87
C ASP A 17 0.20 5.90 -14.31
N ILE A 18 -0.23 6.73 -15.25
CA ILE A 18 -0.07 6.47 -16.69
C ILE A 18 1.33 6.85 -17.19
N GLU A 19 2.13 7.50 -16.35
CA GLU A 19 3.48 7.93 -16.69
C GLU A 19 4.56 7.03 -16.11
N GLN A 20 4.20 5.91 -15.52
CA GLN A 20 5.17 4.98 -14.91
C GLN A 20 6.25 4.51 -15.88
N TYR A 21 5.92 4.42 -17.18
CA TYR A 21 6.87 4.04 -18.21
C TYR A 21 7.93 5.11 -18.50
N ARG A 22 7.66 6.35 -18.14
CA ARG A 22 8.56 7.48 -18.33
C ARG A 22 9.40 7.77 -17.09
N GLN A 23 8.87 7.52 -15.91
CA GLN A 23 9.49 7.88 -14.64
C GLN A 23 10.00 6.68 -13.85
N GLY A 24 9.88 5.47 -14.41
CA GLY A 24 10.32 4.25 -13.74
C GLY A 24 9.27 3.67 -12.82
N ASP A 25 9.71 2.84 -11.87
CA ASP A 25 8.85 2.00 -11.05
C ASP A 25 8.21 2.78 -9.89
N LEU A 26 7.16 3.54 -10.17
CA LEU A 26 6.39 4.26 -9.15
C LEU A 26 5.13 3.52 -8.71
N GLY A 27 4.87 2.34 -9.31
CA GLY A 27 3.63 1.60 -9.10
C GLY A 27 2.50 2.08 -10.02
N ASP A 28 1.41 1.33 -10.04
CA ASP A 28 0.26 1.63 -10.90
C ASP A 28 -0.68 2.69 -10.31
N VAL A 29 -0.65 2.86 -9.00
CA VAL A 29 -1.58 3.75 -8.29
C VAL A 29 -0.78 4.76 -7.47
N ILE A 30 -1.08 6.04 -7.66
CA ILE A 30 -0.48 7.13 -6.92
C ILE A 30 -1.50 7.68 -5.92
N CYS A 31 -1.09 7.83 -4.68
CA CYS A 31 -1.86 8.46 -3.63
C CYS A 31 -1.47 9.92 -3.49
N SER A 32 -2.46 10.79 -3.22
CA SER A 32 -2.21 12.22 -2.96
C SER A 32 -1.42 12.48 -1.68
N ASP A 33 -1.45 11.54 -0.73
CA ASP A 33 -0.71 11.64 0.52
C ASP A 33 0.65 10.97 0.36
N PRO A 34 1.77 11.70 0.46
CA PRO A 34 3.11 11.13 0.32
C PRO A 34 3.48 10.14 1.43
N GLU A 35 2.75 10.17 2.56
CA GLU A 35 2.93 9.25 3.68
C GLU A 35 2.13 7.95 3.53
N PHE A 36 1.40 7.79 2.43
CA PHE A 36 0.71 6.53 2.13
C PHE A 36 1.73 5.39 2.09
N PRO A 37 1.52 4.30 2.87
CA PRO A 37 2.61 3.38 3.18
C PRO A 37 2.88 2.31 2.12
N PHE A 38 2.14 2.31 1.01
CA PHE A 38 2.25 1.26 0.00
C PHE A 38 2.58 1.78 -1.39
N ILE A 39 3.38 1.00 -2.12
CA ILE A 39 3.41 1.02 -3.58
C ILE A 39 2.44 -0.06 -4.03
N VAL A 40 1.47 0.29 -4.87
CA VAL A 40 0.39 -0.61 -5.29
C VAL A 40 0.51 -0.91 -6.78
N GLU A 41 0.66 -2.19 -7.11
CA GLU A 41 0.60 -2.70 -8.47
C GLU A 41 -0.76 -3.39 -8.69
N CYS A 42 -1.41 -3.06 -9.80
CA CYS A 42 -2.72 -3.64 -10.16
C CYS A 42 -2.58 -4.54 -11.37
N LYS A 43 -3.11 -5.76 -11.27
CA LYS A 43 -3.01 -6.78 -12.33
C LYS A 43 -4.37 -7.41 -12.57
N ARG A 44 -4.74 -7.58 -13.85
CA ARG A 44 -5.93 -8.28 -14.26
C ARG A 44 -5.62 -9.20 -15.43
N TYR A 45 -6.01 -10.46 -15.29
CA TYR A 45 -5.80 -11.49 -16.30
C TYR A 45 -7.02 -12.40 -16.41
N ALA A 46 -7.18 -13.02 -17.58
CA ALA A 46 -8.32 -13.90 -17.83
C ALA A 46 -8.26 -15.18 -17.00
N LYS A 47 -7.09 -15.80 -16.92
CA LYS A 47 -6.90 -17.11 -16.28
C LYS A 47 -5.68 -17.10 -15.37
N GLY A 48 -5.79 -17.80 -14.26
CA GLY A 48 -4.71 -18.01 -13.33
C GLY A 48 -5.20 -18.30 -11.93
N ASN A 49 -4.25 -18.49 -11.03
CA ASN A 49 -4.52 -18.78 -9.63
C ASN A 49 -3.39 -18.17 -8.79
N GLY A 50 -3.74 -17.29 -7.89
CA GLY A 50 -2.79 -16.63 -7.02
C GLY A 50 -1.92 -15.58 -7.71
N PRO A 51 -1.07 -14.86 -6.94
CA PRO A 51 -0.21 -13.83 -7.48
C PRO A 51 0.98 -14.44 -8.21
N GLN A 52 1.32 -13.86 -9.35
CA GLN A 52 2.49 -14.34 -10.11
C GLN A 52 3.78 -13.79 -9.49
N PRO A 53 4.85 -14.61 -9.41
CA PRO A 53 6.12 -14.15 -8.84
C PRO A 53 6.69 -12.90 -9.49
N ALA A 54 6.51 -12.72 -10.80
CA ALA A 54 6.99 -11.54 -11.51
C ALA A 54 6.32 -10.26 -11.03
N TRP A 55 5.02 -10.32 -10.68
CA TRP A 55 4.30 -9.16 -10.15
C TRP A 55 4.85 -8.74 -8.79
N ILE A 56 5.12 -9.74 -7.96
CA ILE A 56 5.65 -9.51 -6.61
C ILE A 56 7.06 -8.91 -6.70
N ARG A 57 7.92 -9.42 -7.56
CA ARG A 57 9.26 -8.87 -7.75
C ARG A 57 9.21 -7.42 -8.23
N GLN A 58 8.31 -7.10 -9.16
CA GLN A 58 8.12 -5.74 -9.66
C GLN A 58 7.68 -4.80 -8.52
N ALA A 59 6.71 -5.23 -7.73
CA ALA A 59 6.20 -4.44 -6.61
C ALA A 59 7.27 -4.25 -5.52
N GLN A 60 8.01 -5.30 -5.18
CA GLN A 60 9.10 -5.25 -4.21
C GLN A 60 10.18 -4.25 -4.62
N LYS A 61 10.58 -4.29 -5.88
CA LYS A 61 11.59 -3.38 -6.41
C LYS A 61 11.15 -1.93 -6.29
N ALA A 62 9.92 -1.63 -6.69
CA ALA A 62 9.37 -0.29 -6.60
C ALA A 62 9.25 0.17 -5.14
N ALA A 63 8.81 -0.71 -4.26
CA ALA A 63 8.67 -0.41 -2.83
C ALA A 63 10.02 -0.15 -2.17
N ASP A 64 11.04 -0.92 -2.50
CA ASP A 64 12.40 -0.72 -1.96
C ASP A 64 12.95 0.65 -2.36
N GLN A 65 12.73 1.06 -3.60
CA GLN A 65 13.15 2.37 -4.08
C GLN A 65 12.43 3.50 -3.35
N ALA A 66 11.15 3.32 -3.05
CA ALA A 66 10.33 4.31 -2.37
C ALA A 66 10.39 4.21 -0.85
N LYS A 67 11.04 3.21 -0.29
CA LYS A 67 11.08 2.89 1.15
C LYS A 67 9.68 2.72 1.73
N LYS A 68 8.85 1.95 1.03
CA LYS A 68 7.47 1.66 1.39
C LYS A 68 7.21 0.16 1.39
N HIS A 69 6.05 -0.24 1.87
CA HIS A 69 5.55 -1.59 1.68
C HIS A 69 5.07 -1.77 0.25
N TRP A 70 5.05 -3.00 -0.23
CA TRP A 70 4.48 -3.32 -1.52
C TRP A 70 3.12 -4.00 -1.36
N ALA A 71 2.24 -3.79 -2.34
CA ALA A 71 0.97 -4.49 -2.46
C ALA A 71 0.70 -4.80 -3.93
N VAL A 72 0.25 -6.01 -4.19
CA VAL A 72 -0.22 -6.42 -5.52
C VAL A 72 -1.71 -6.69 -5.41
N VAL A 73 -2.51 -5.85 -6.05
CA VAL A 73 -3.97 -6.02 -6.15
C VAL A 73 -4.23 -6.70 -7.49
N TYR A 74 -4.79 -7.88 -7.46
CA TYR A 74 -4.99 -8.64 -8.68
C TYR A 74 -6.38 -9.29 -8.75
N GLN A 75 -6.82 -9.52 -9.97
CA GLN A 75 -8.09 -10.20 -10.22
C GLN A 75 -7.96 -11.04 -11.48
N TYR A 76 -8.40 -12.28 -11.39
CA TYR A 76 -8.65 -13.12 -12.55
C TYR A 76 -10.14 -13.06 -12.91
N ASP A 77 -10.46 -13.25 -14.18
CA ASP A 77 -11.86 -13.18 -14.63
C ASP A 77 -12.72 -14.15 -13.85
N ARG A 78 -13.90 -13.68 -13.42
CA ARG A 78 -14.90 -14.44 -12.64
C ARG A 78 -14.43 -14.82 -11.24
N LYS A 79 -13.34 -14.25 -10.76
CA LYS A 79 -12.85 -14.48 -9.39
C LYS A 79 -12.83 -13.16 -8.60
N PRO A 80 -12.87 -13.24 -7.27
CA PRO A 80 -12.82 -12.02 -6.46
C PRO A 80 -11.46 -11.35 -6.55
N VAL A 81 -11.45 -10.05 -6.25
CA VAL A 81 -10.21 -9.28 -6.11
C VAL A 81 -9.43 -9.79 -4.89
N ARG A 82 -8.14 -10.00 -5.07
CA ARG A 82 -7.23 -10.42 -4.01
C ARG A 82 -6.08 -9.42 -3.88
N VAL A 83 -5.50 -9.35 -2.70
CA VAL A 83 -4.35 -8.48 -2.43
C VAL A 83 -3.25 -9.31 -1.77
N ALA A 84 -2.07 -9.27 -2.36
CA ALA A 84 -0.87 -9.85 -1.76
C ALA A 84 -0.01 -8.72 -1.19
N VAL A 85 0.45 -8.90 0.04
CA VAL A 85 1.35 -7.96 0.72
C VAL A 85 2.46 -8.75 1.42
N SER A 86 3.52 -8.07 1.83
CA SER A 86 4.52 -8.71 2.69
C SER A 86 3.95 -8.89 4.11
N LEU A 87 4.41 -9.92 4.79
CA LEU A 87 4.07 -10.10 6.21
C LEU A 87 4.59 -8.93 7.06
N ALA A 88 5.65 -8.25 6.61
CA ALA A 88 6.16 -7.05 7.26
C ALA A 88 5.11 -5.92 7.28
N ALA A 89 4.32 -5.78 6.23
CA ALA A 89 3.24 -4.79 6.20
C ALA A 89 2.16 -5.10 7.24
N LEU A 90 1.79 -6.37 7.37
CA LEU A 90 0.82 -6.80 8.39
C LEU A 90 1.38 -6.57 9.80
N ALA A 91 2.65 -6.88 10.02
CA ALA A 91 3.30 -6.66 11.31
C ALA A 91 3.35 -5.16 11.67
N ASP A 92 3.63 -4.30 10.70
CA ASP A 92 3.59 -2.85 10.89
C ASP A 92 2.19 -2.39 11.29
N ALA A 93 1.15 -2.91 10.65
CA ALA A 93 -0.24 -2.62 11.02
C ALA A 93 -0.55 -3.01 12.47
N MET A 94 0.12 -4.03 12.99
CA MET A 94 -0.03 -4.51 14.37
C MET A 94 0.91 -3.80 15.35
N GLY A 95 1.70 -2.83 14.91
CA GLY A 95 2.62 -2.09 15.76
C GLY A 95 3.99 -2.75 15.98
N ASN A 96 4.33 -3.75 15.20
CA ASN A 96 5.61 -4.45 15.28
C ASN A 96 6.53 -3.98 14.15
N GLU A 97 7.46 -3.08 14.46
CA GLU A 97 8.37 -2.48 13.48
C GLU A 97 9.61 -3.34 13.17
N ASP A 98 9.90 -4.35 13.99
CA ASP A 98 11.14 -5.14 13.91
C ASP A 98 11.01 -6.38 13.03
N PHE A 99 9.95 -6.50 12.27
CA PHE A 99 9.68 -7.69 11.48
C PHE A 99 10.23 -7.53 10.05
N HIS A 100 11.21 -8.36 9.69
CA HIS A 100 11.92 -8.24 8.40
C HIS A 100 11.69 -9.41 7.44
N LYS A 101 10.72 -10.28 7.70
CA LYS A 101 10.53 -11.49 6.90
C LYS A 101 9.73 -11.20 5.62
N GLU A 102 10.31 -11.53 4.48
CA GLU A 102 9.67 -11.44 3.16
C GLU A 102 8.72 -12.61 2.90
N THR A 103 7.78 -12.82 3.80
CA THR A 103 6.70 -13.79 3.62
C THR A 103 5.51 -13.08 3.02
N ILE A 104 4.90 -13.70 2.02
CA ILE A 104 3.72 -13.16 1.35
C ILE A 104 2.47 -13.54 2.14
N TRP A 105 1.63 -12.56 2.38
CA TRP A 105 0.33 -12.73 2.99
C TRP A 105 -0.75 -12.22 2.04
N GLU A 106 -1.87 -12.90 1.97
CA GLU A 106 -2.97 -12.53 1.07
C GLU A 106 -4.25 -12.25 1.82
N SER A 107 -5.03 -11.33 1.31
CA SER A 107 -6.36 -11.03 1.82
C SER A 107 -7.28 -10.62 0.68
N ASP A 108 -8.55 -10.38 1.03
CA ASP A 108 -9.46 -9.64 0.18
C ASP A 108 -9.17 -8.12 0.27
N LEU A 109 -9.90 -7.36 -0.51
CA LEU A 109 -9.70 -5.91 -0.57
C LEU A 109 -10.04 -5.23 0.76
N GLU A 110 -11.04 -5.72 1.48
CA GLU A 110 -11.42 -5.17 2.79
C GLU A 110 -10.34 -5.40 3.84
N GLY A 111 -9.74 -6.59 3.86
CA GLY A 111 -8.63 -6.89 4.75
C GLY A 111 -7.42 -5.99 4.49
N PHE A 112 -7.13 -5.74 3.22
CA PHE A 112 -6.08 -4.79 2.85
C PHE A 112 -6.41 -3.37 3.35
N ALA A 113 -7.66 -2.95 3.19
CA ALA A 113 -8.10 -1.65 3.66
C ALA A 113 -7.93 -1.49 5.18
N GLU A 114 -8.20 -2.54 5.95
CA GLU A 114 -7.97 -2.53 7.39
C GLU A 114 -6.49 -2.33 7.74
N ILE A 115 -5.60 -3.02 7.03
CA ILE A 115 -4.15 -2.85 7.20
C ILE A 115 -3.75 -1.39 6.94
N VAL A 116 -4.23 -0.82 5.85
CA VAL A 116 -3.94 0.57 5.48
C VAL A 116 -4.45 1.52 6.56
N ARG A 117 -5.67 1.35 7.02
CA ARG A 117 -6.26 2.21 8.05
C ARG A 117 -5.46 2.16 9.35
N GLU A 118 -5.02 0.98 9.77
CA GLU A 118 -4.23 0.83 10.99
C GLU A 118 -2.86 1.52 10.88
N ILE A 119 -2.20 1.37 9.76
CA ILE A 119 -0.91 2.04 9.53
C ILE A 119 -1.10 3.56 9.47
N MET A 120 -2.11 4.02 8.72
CA MET A 120 -2.38 5.46 8.57
C MET A 120 -2.85 6.11 9.87
N ALA A 121 -3.55 5.39 10.73
CA ALA A 121 -3.93 5.90 12.05
C ALA A 121 -2.68 6.28 12.85
N ARG A 122 -1.64 5.45 12.81
CA ARG A 122 -0.37 5.75 13.50
C ARG A 122 0.40 6.88 12.83
N VAL A 123 0.41 6.93 11.50
CA VAL A 123 1.02 8.03 10.75
C VAL A 123 0.36 9.37 11.15
N ASN A 124 -0.96 9.40 11.18
CA ASN A 124 -1.72 10.60 11.54
C ASN A 124 -1.50 11.01 12.99
N GLU A 125 -1.43 10.06 13.92
CA GLU A 125 -1.13 10.32 15.31
C GLU A 125 0.27 10.95 15.45
N LYS A 126 1.25 10.41 14.78
CA LYS A 126 2.62 10.95 14.77
C LYS A 126 2.66 12.37 14.23
N ARG A 127 1.93 12.65 13.13
CA ARG A 127 1.81 14.00 12.57
C ARG A 127 1.22 14.98 13.57
N GLN A 128 0.20 14.58 14.31
CA GLN A 128 -0.42 15.44 15.33
C GLN A 128 0.52 15.71 16.48
N LEU A 129 1.26 14.71 16.96
CA LEU A 129 2.26 14.87 18.00
C LEU A 129 3.39 15.83 17.58
N GLU A 130 3.84 15.72 16.35
CA GLU A 130 4.84 16.63 15.79
C GLU A 130 4.33 18.07 15.74
N LYS A 131 3.08 18.29 15.35
CA LYS A 131 2.46 19.62 15.37
C LYS A 131 2.36 20.20 16.77
N ILE A 132 1.98 19.38 17.75
CA ILE A 132 1.90 19.82 19.15
C ILE A 132 3.29 20.17 19.67
N TYR A 133 4.29 19.35 19.37
CA TYR A 133 5.68 19.61 19.74
C TYR A 133 6.18 20.93 19.14
N ASP A 134 5.96 21.16 17.85
CA ASP A 134 6.36 22.37 17.18
C ASP A 134 5.69 23.62 17.77
N ARG A 135 4.41 23.53 18.13
CA ARG A 135 3.68 24.61 18.81
C ARG A 135 4.24 24.94 20.18
N THR A 136 4.72 23.93 20.89
CA THR A 136 5.23 24.08 22.26
C THR A 136 6.66 24.62 22.28
N ILE A 137 7.49 24.24 21.33
CA ILE A 137 8.94 24.54 21.28
C ILE A 137 9.29 25.55 20.21
N GLY A 138 8.51 25.64 19.15
CA GLY A 138 8.77 26.47 17.98
C GLY A 138 8.36 27.93 18.09
N VAL A 139 8.22 28.41 19.27
CA VAL A 139 7.82 29.81 19.51
C VAL A 139 9.01 30.73 19.42
#